data_7cf57ac179fbeafa32fdaa60dcb71534
#
_entry.id   7cf57ac179fbeafa32fdaa60dcb71534
#
_cell.length_a   1.000
_cell.length_b   1.000
_cell.length_c   1.000
_cell.angle_alpha   90.00
_cell.angle_beta   90.00
_cell.angle_gamma   90.00
#
_symmetry.space_group_name_H-M   'P 1'
#
loop_
_entity.id
_entity.type
_entity.pdbx_description
1 polymer ?
#
loop_
_entity_poly.entity_id
_entity_poly.type
_entity_poly.pdbx_seq_one_letter_code
_entity_poly.pdbx_strand_id
1 'polypeptide(L)'
;MEAFDCVVVGAGWYGLGAAKQYHFTHPDDSLVVFDGQATVGGTWAAERLYPGLKSNNLLGTYEYPDFPMTTARFGVKEGEHIPGEVIHEYLKAYVAEFGIADCIRLRTKVLSAEHQDTPEGGWILTIAASSDANGAAQEQKRVKTRRLIVATGLTSDAFLPHFEGQETFGGRVFHGKHFQQHRDTLQTAKSVVIFGGTKFAWDAAYAYATAGVETHMVIRSSGHGPCWMSPPYVTPLKKWIEKLADIRALTWFSPCIWGDVDGYAGTRNFLHGTALGRKIVDTFWSILGGDVLTLNGFDKHPETAKLKPWLPAMFVGTSFSILNYDTDFYQLVRDGKIKVHISEITHLSPGKVHLSDGVQLAADVLLANTGWKHVPPVKFLPEGIEKELGVPHAPDNNNTAGTAEKDLACQQDLIDEADRQILQRFPRLKDQPVWNKAFVPLLEQKGLASSDAVTPCTPLSPYMLHRFMVPVSPRFLRARDVAFVGAVSNFSNVLTAHLQGLWVGAYFAGRLAATALPPAGAPPEGADVDLDALRRETVLHNRFGRWRYPVDWGTGRAPSFIFDAVPYMDLLLRDLGLDPHRKKGAFAEMFSPYGPEDYRDVNKDWEAKQAAK
;
A
#
# COMPACT_ATOMS: atom_id res chain seq x y z
N MET A 1 33.75 9.93 -2.22
CA MET A 1 32.31 9.74 -2.00
C MET A 1 31.63 9.94 -3.36
N GLU A 2 30.88 8.93 -3.83
CA GLU A 2 30.10 9.06 -5.07
C GLU A 2 29.02 10.12 -4.90
N ALA A 3 28.65 10.79 -6.01
CA ALA A 3 27.61 11.79 -6.00
C ALA A 3 26.66 11.57 -7.19
N PHE A 4 25.36 11.75 -6.96
CA PHE A 4 24.30 11.63 -7.95
C PHE A 4 23.34 12.81 -7.85
N ASP A 5 22.69 13.16 -8.96
CA ASP A 5 21.61 14.16 -8.95
C ASP A 5 20.36 13.60 -8.28
N CYS A 6 20.07 12.30 -8.49
CA CYS A 6 18.94 11.63 -7.85
C CYS A 6 19.30 10.21 -7.40
N VAL A 7 18.85 9.89 -6.18
CA VAL A 7 18.85 8.52 -5.67
C VAL A 7 17.41 8.07 -5.45
N VAL A 8 17.06 6.89 -5.97
CA VAL A 8 15.80 6.18 -5.68
C VAL A 8 16.12 5.01 -4.74
N VAL A 9 15.37 4.87 -3.66
CA VAL A 9 15.51 3.77 -2.69
C VAL A 9 14.37 2.78 -2.87
N GLY A 10 14.66 1.63 -3.47
CA GLY A 10 13.71 0.56 -3.78
C GLY A 10 13.49 0.37 -5.28
N ALA A 11 13.51 -0.88 -5.74
CA ALA A 11 13.32 -1.29 -7.14
C ALA A 11 12.02 -2.12 -7.33
N GLY A 12 10.96 -1.79 -6.60
CA GLY A 12 9.61 -2.30 -6.83
C GLY A 12 8.85 -1.46 -7.87
N TRP A 13 7.54 -1.72 -8.05
CA TRP A 13 6.68 -0.97 -8.98
C TRP A 13 6.87 0.56 -8.88
N TYR A 14 6.77 1.12 -7.70
CA TYR A 14 6.87 2.56 -7.51
C TYR A 14 8.28 3.10 -7.76
N GLY A 15 9.32 2.37 -7.34
CA GLY A 15 10.70 2.80 -7.56
C GLY A 15 11.13 2.72 -9.01
N LEU A 16 10.77 1.65 -9.73
CA LEU A 16 11.04 1.53 -11.17
C LEU A 16 10.25 2.56 -11.97
N GLY A 17 8.96 2.79 -11.63
CA GLY A 17 8.17 3.85 -12.22
C GLY A 17 8.77 5.23 -12.00
N ALA A 18 9.19 5.53 -10.76
CA ALA A 18 9.82 6.80 -10.43
C ALA A 18 11.17 7.01 -11.13
N ALA A 19 12.01 5.96 -11.20
CA ALA A 19 13.29 6.01 -11.88
C ALA A 19 13.13 6.32 -13.38
N LYS A 20 12.22 5.61 -14.05
CA LYS A 20 11.89 5.85 -15.46
C LYS A 20 11.34 7.26 -15.69
N GLN A 21 10.42 7.71 -14.84
CA GLN A 21 9.80 9.02 -14.97
C GLN A 21 10.78 10.16 -14.61
N TYR A 22 11.68 9.93 -13.65
CA TYR A 22 12.75 10.88 -13.35
C TYR A 22 13.71 11.02 -14.54
N HIS A 23 14.16 9.90 -15.11
CA HIS A 23 15.00 9.91 -16.31
C HIS A 23 14.32 10.61 -17.49
N PHE A 24 13.02 10.44 -17.67
CA PHE A 24 12.24 11.14 -18.70
C PHE A 24 12.19 12.66 -18.46
N THR A 25 11.99 13.11 -17.22
CA THR A 25 11.83 14.53 -16.89
C THR A 25 13.16 15.27 -16.68
N HIS A 26 14.26 14.53 -16.45
CA HIS A 26 15.61 15.01 -16.17
C HIS A 26 16.65 14.15 -16.92
N PRO A 27 16.68 14.19 -18.25
CA PRO A 27 17.49 13.26 -19.05
C PRO A 27 19.00 13.41 -18.86
N ASP A 28 19.46 14.60 -18.44
CA ASP A 28 20.88 14.91 -18.24
C ASP A 28 21.36 14.65 -16.80
N ASP A 29 20.45 14.35 -15.86
CA ASP A 29 20.78 14.12 -14.46
C ASP A 29 21.31 12.67 -14.24
N SER A 30 22.32 12.53 -13.39
CA SER A 30 22.82 11.23 -12.93
C SER A 30 21.82 10.60 -11.95
N LEU A 31 21.40 9.35 -12.24
CA LEU A 31 20.42 8.60 -11.47
C LEU A 31 21.00 7.29 -10.98
N VAL A 32 20.70 6.91 -9.73
CA VAL A 32 20.92 5.56 -9.23
C VAL A 32 19.73 5.06 -8.41
N VAL A 33 19.43 3.76 -8.55
CA VAL A 33 18.41 3.06 -7.76
C VAL A 33 19.12 2.05 -6.85
N PHE A 34 18.93 2.16 -5.54
CA PHE A 34 19.43 1.16 -4.59
C PHE A 34 18.31 0.24 -4.12
N ASP A 35 18.54 -1.07 -4.18
CA ASP A 35 17.66 -2.06 -3.57
C ASP A 35 18.46 -3.12 -2.81
N GLY A 36 18.00 -3.46 -1.60
CA GLY A 36 18.61 -4.47 -0.76
C GLY A 36 18.39 -5.91 -1.26
N GLN A 37 17.47 -6.14 -2.19
CA GLN A 37 17.17 -7.44 -2.75
C GLN A 37 18.17 -7.83 -3.85
N ALA A 38 18.20 -9.12 -4.21
CA ALA A 38 19.08 -9.64 -5.25
C ALA A 38 18.53 -9.40 -6.66
N THR A 39 17.22 -9.18 -6.77
CA THR A 39 16.53 -8.95 -8.05
C THR A 39 15.56 -7.79 -7.95
N VAL A 40 15.23 -7.17 -9.08
CA VAL A 40 14.19 -6.14 -9.14
C VAL A 40 12.80 -6.71 -8.88
N GLY A 41 11.87 -5.86 -8.48
CA GLY A 41 10.45 -6.24 -8.38
C GLY A 41 9.81 -5.97 -7.01
N GLY A 42 10.61 -5.70 -5.95
CA GLY A 42 10.07 -5.47 -4.62
C GLY A 42 9.31 -6.69 -4.08
N THR A 43 7.99 -6.63 -3.98
CA THR A 43 7.16 -7.80 -3.60
C THR A 43 7.21 -8.93 -4.65
N TRP A 44 7.50 -8.61 -5.90
CA TRP A 44 7.61 -9.53 -7.03
C TRP A 44 9.07 -9.88 -7.37
N ALA A 45 10.02 -9.56 -6.51
CA ALA A 45 11.40 -10.02 -6.66
C ALA A 45 11.48 -11.55 -6.52
N ALA A 46 12.38 -12.20 -7.26
CA ALA A 46 12.46 -13.65 -7.34
C ALA A 46 12.56 -14.34 -5.97
N GLU A 47 13.29 -13.73 -5.04
CA GLU A 47 13.46 -14.21 -3.66
C GLU A 47 12.22 -14.09 -2.77
N ARG A 48 11.14 -13.45 -3.25
CA ARG A 48 9.86 -13.31 -2.57
C ARG A 48 8.72 -14.09 -3.21
N LEU A 49 8.95 -14.67 -4.39
CA LEU A 49 7.96 -15.44 -5.12
C LEU A 49 7.78 -16.82 -4.47
N TYR A 50 6.77 -16.95 -3.62
CA TYR A 50 6.42 -18.24 -3.04
C TYR A 50 5.55 -19.07 -4.02
N PRO A 51 5.52 -20.40 -3.88
CA PRO A 51 4.80 -21.29 -4.80
C PRO A 51 3.31 -20.93 -4.93
N GLY A 52 2.82 -20.77 -6.16
CA GLY A 52 1.43 -20.45 -6.44
C GLY A 52 1.05 -18.97 -6.29
N LEU A 53 2.03 -18.08 -6.05
CA LEU A 53 1.77 -16.64 -6.00
C LEU A 53 1.24 -16.13 -7.35
N LYS A 54 0.08 -15.50 -7.32
CA LYS A 54 -0.54 -14.80 -8.46
C LYS A 54 -1.00 -13.41 -8.04
N SER A 55 -1.14 -12.52 -9.01
CA SER A 55 -1.77 -11.22 -8.77
C SER A 55 -3.24 -11.36 -8.32
N ASN A 56 -3.73 -10.42 -7.55
CA ASN A 56 -5.18 -10.24 -7.38
C ASN A 56 -5.80 -9.70 -8.68
N ASN A 57 -5.07 -8.85 -9.37
CA ASN A 57 -5.45 -8.24 -10.62
C ASN A 57 -5.42 -9.26 -11.78
N LEU A 58 -6.27 -9.03 -12.76
CA LEU A 58 -6.29 -9.79 -14.01
C LEU A 58 -5.43 -9.10 -15.08
N LEU A 59 -4.93 -9.84 -16.07
CA LEU A 59 -4.21 -9.24 -17.20
C LEU A 59 -5.10 -8.19 -17.89
N GLY A 60 -4.53 -7.02 -18.18
CA GLY A 60 -5.22 -5.85 -18.73
C GLY A 60 -5.57 -4.78 -17.69
N THR A 61 -5.15 -4.96 -16.41
CA THR A 61 -5.30 -3.94 -15.36
C THR A 61 -4.02 -3.74 -14.53
N TYR A 62 -3.03 -4.63 -14.66
CA TYR A 62 -1.83 -4.63 -13.80
C TYR A 62 -0.54 -4.50 -14.62
N GLU A 63 -0.42 -3.38 -15.32
CA GLU A 63 0.72 -3.05 -16.20
C GLU A 63 0.94 -1.53 -16.23
N TYR A 64 2.16 -1.12 -16.57
CA TYR A 64 2.42 0.30 -16.84
C TYR A 64 1.73 0.74 -18.14
N PRO A 65 1.15 1.95 -18.19
CA PRO A 65 0.40 2.43 -19.35
C PRO A 65 1.20 2.43 -20.65
N ASP A 66 2.48 2.73 -20.57
CA ASP A 66 3.41 2.85 -21.70
C ASP A 66 4.23 1.57 -21.96
N PHE A 67 3.94 0.49 -21.22
CA PHE A 67 4.57 -0.82 -21.42
C PHE A 67 3.55 -1.95 -21.25
N PRO A 68 2.73 -2.26 -22.28
CA PRO A 68 1.67 -3.26 -22.18
C PRO A 68 2.18 -4.68 -21.94
N MET A 69 1.53 -5.42 -21.04
CA MET A 69 1.75 -6.84 -20.79
C MET A 69 0.93 -7.67 -21.79
N THR A 70 1.45 -7.86 -23.01
CA THR A 70 0.72 -8.59 -24.05
C THR A 70 0.83 -10.11 -23.88
N THR A 71 -0.24 -10.84 -24.22
CA THR A 71 -0.25 -12.32 -24.24
C THR A 71 0.89 -12.89 -25.10
N ALA A 72 1.18 -12.26 -26.25
CA ALA A 72 2.24 -12.71 -27.14
C ALA A 72 3.64 -12.68 -26.51
N ARG A 73 3.90 -11.70 -25.62
CA ARG A 73 5.21 -11.53 -24.95
C ARG A 73 5.31 -12.31 -23.65
N PHE A 74 4.22 -12.40 -22.88
CA PHE A 74 4.24 -12.89 -21.51
C PHE A 74 3.41 -14.15 -21.26
N GLY A 75 2.66 -14.65 -22.25
CA GLY A 75 1.96 -15.93 -22.22
C GLY A 75 0.66 -15.98 -21.41
N VAL A 76 0.31 -14.93 -20.66
CA VAL A 76 -0.94 -14.84 -19.90
C VAL A 76 -2.05 -14.29 -20.79
N LYS A 77 -3.27 -14.84 -20.69
CA LYS A 77 -4.43 -14.38 -21.46
C LYS A 77 -5.19 -13.29 -20.71
N GLU A 78 -5.87 -12.45 -21.48
CA GLU A 78 -6.77 -11.45 -20.89
C GLU A 78 -7.82 -12.12 -19.97
N GLY A 79 -7.99 -11.56 -18.78
CA GLY A 79 -8.91 -12.10 -17.77
C GLY A 79 -8.36 -13.25 -16.94
N GLU A 80 -7.09 -13.61 -17.08
CA GLU A 80 -6.40 -14.53 -16.18
C GLU A 80 -5.60 -13.76 -15.13
N HIS A 81 -5.49 -14.34 -13.93
CA HIS A 81 -4.57 -13.85 -12.91
C HIS A 81 -3.12 -14.06 -13.35
N ILE A 82 -2.27 -13.08 -13.11
CA ILE A 82 -0.90 -13.09 -13.59
C ILE A 82 -0.02 -13.85 -12.58
N PRO A 83 0.69 -14.92 -12.99
CA PRO A 83 1.66 -15.58 -12.12
C PRO A 83 2.77 -14.63 -11.67
N GLY A 84 3.26 -14.82 -10.44
CA GLY A 84 4.30 -13.96 -9.88
C GLY A 84 5.59 -13.94 -10.70
N GLU A 85 5.96 -15.08 -11.27
CA GLU A 85 7.13 -15.21 -12.15
C GLU A 85 6.98 -14.36 -13.41
N VAL A 86 5.76 -14.28 -13.97
CA VAL A 86 5.48 -13.45 -15.15
C VAL A 86 5.58 -11.96 -14.81
N ILE A 87 5.09 -11.55 -13.65
CA ILE A 87 5.25 -10.16 -13.19
C ILE A 87 6.73 -9.82 -12.99
N HIS A 88 7.50 -10.74 -12.43
CA HIS A 88 8.94 -10.55 -12.26
C HIS A 88 9.64 -10.35 -13.63
N GLU A 89 9.38 -11.22 -14.60
CA GLU A 89 9.95 -11.09 -15.95
C GLU A 89 9.46 -9.82 -16.67
N TYR A 90 8.21 -9.42 -16.45
CA TYR A 90 7.68 -8.14 -16.96
C TYR A 90 8.47 -6.94 -16.42
N LEU A 91 8.77 -6.91 -15.11
CA LEU A 91 9.53 -5.82 -14.49
C LEU A 91 10.98 -5.80 -14.98
N LYS A 92 11.61 -6.95 -15.18
CA LYS A 92 12.93 -7.02 -15.83
C LYS A 92 12.90 -6.49 -17.26
N ALA A 93 11.86 -6.87 -18.02
CA ALA A 93 11.68 -6.37 -19.38
C ALA A 93 11.42 -4.86 -19.43
N TYR A 94 10.66 -4.31 -18.46
CA TYR A 94 10.46 -2.87 -18.32
C TYR A 94 11.77 -2.12 -18.06
N VAL A 95 12.61 -2.62 -17.17
CA VAL A 95 13.92 -2.05 -16.88
C VAL A 95 14.81 -1.99 -18.12
N ALA A 96 14.80 -3.06 -18.92
CA ALA A 96 15.57 -3.13 -20.17
C ALA A 96 15.01 -2.20 -21.26
N GLU A 97 13.68 -2.15 -21.42
CA GLU A 97 12.98 -1.33 -22.43
C GLU A 97 13.27 0.16 -22.27
N PHE A 98 13.26 0.64 -21.02
CA PHE A 98 13.47 2.06 -20.72
C PHE A 98 14.91 2.44 -20.41
N GLY A 99 15.87 1.52 -20.60
CA GLY A 99 17.30 1.80 -20.49
C GLY A 99 17.77 2.19 -19.08
N ILE A 100 17.03 1.79 -18.02
CA ILE A 100 17.37 2.11 -16.64
C ILE A 100 18.14 1.00 -15.91
N ALA A 101 18.55 -0.05 -16.62
CA ALA A 101 19.23 -1.20 -16.05
C ALA A 101 20.56 -0.80 -15.36
N ASP A 102 21.37 0.03 -16.03
CA ASP A 102 22.67 0.45 -15.55
C ASP A 102 22.60 1.40 -14.33
N CYS A 103 21.43 1.98 -14.08
CA CYS A 103 21.17 2.81 -12.91
C CYS A 103 20.87 1.97 -11.65
N ILE A 104 20.59 0.66 -11.76
CA ILE A 104 20.11 -0.15 -10.65
C ILE A 104 21.27 -0.89 -9.98
N ARG A 105 21.43 -0.66 -8.67
CA ARG A 105 22.40 -1.35 -7.81
C ARG A 105 21.66 -2.20 -6.78
N LEU A 106 21.53 -3.48 -7.10
CA LEU A 106 20.92 -4.49 -6.24
C LEU A 106 21.86 -4.88 -5.10
N ARG A 107 21.34 -5.67 -4.12
CA ARG A 107 22.08 -6.10 -2.92
C ARG A 107 22.71 -4.92 -2.16
N THR A 108 22.13 -3.73 -2.28
CA THR A 108 22.61 -2.50 -1.66
C THR A 108 21.51 -1.89 -0.81
N LYS A 109 21.63 -1.97 0.50
CA LYS A 109 20.67 -1.41 1.45
C LYS A 109 21.07 0.01 1.83
N VAL A 110 20.12 0.95 1.77
CA VAL A 110 20.26 2.27 2.37
C VAL A 110 19.91 2.16 3.84
N LEU A 111 20.87 2.48 4.72
CA LEU A 111 20.71 2.40 6.18
C LEU A 111 20.21 3.72 6.77
N SER A 112 20.79 4.83 6.30
CA SER A 112 20.38 6.17 6.75
C SER A 112 20.44 7.19 5.63
N ALA A 113 19.66 8.26 5.79
CA ALA A 113 19.66 9.44 4.94
C ALA A 113 19.79 10.68 5.84
N GLU A 114 20.90 11.42 5.70
CA GLU A 114 21.24 12.61 6.46
C GLU A 114 21.00 13.84 5.59
N HIS A 115 19.98 14.64 5.95
CA HIS A 115 19.68 15.88 5.25
C HIS A 115 20.75 16.94 5.51
N GLN A 116 21.15 17.66 4.47
CA GLN A 116 22.14 18.71 4.57
C GLN A 116 21.45 20.06 4.83
N ASP A 117 21.87 20.74 5.89
CA ASP A 117 21.32 22.05 6.26
C ASP A 117 21.97 23.16 5.44
N THR A 118 21.72 23.12 4.12
CA THR A 118 22.15 24.14 3.16
C THR A 118 20.92 24.71 2.44
N PRO A 119 20.99 25.92 1.84
CA PRO A 119 19.87 26.48 1.08
C PRO A 119 19.37 25.56 -0.05
N GLU A 120 20.28 24.79 -0.65
CA GLU A 120 20.02 23.86 -1.75
C GLU A 120 19.55 22.49 -1.24
N GLY A 121 19.65 22.23 0.07
CA GLY A 121 19.34 20.93 0.68
C GLY A 121 20.29 19.83 0.24
N GLY A 122 19.73 18.67 -0.06
CA GLY A 122 20.47 17.47 -0.47
C GLY A 122 20.71 16.49 0.67
N TRP A 123 21.20 15.32 0.32
CA TRP A 123 21.28 14.18 1.22
C TRP A 123 22.63 13.48 1.17
N ILE A 124 23.08 12.97 2.32
CA ILE A 124 24.18 12.02 2.42
C ILE A 124 23.58 10.69 2.89
N LEU A 125 23.66 9.68 2.05
CA LEU A 125 23.17 8.34 2.34
C LEU A 125 24.29 7.46 2.85
N THR A 126 24.02 6.67 3.89
CA THR A 126 24.87 5.55 4.30
C THR A 126 24.30 4.28 3.69
N ILE A 127 25.10 3.61 2.87
CA ILE A 127 24.73 2.37 2.20
C ILE A 127 25.62 1.22 2.67
N ALA A 128 25.09 0.00 2.63
CA ALA A 128 25.84 -1.22 2.89
C ALA A 128 25.40 -2.33 1.93
N ALA A 129 26.31 -3.26 1.61
CA ALA A 129 25.92 -4.46 0.90
C ALA A 129 24.91 -5.25 1.75
N SER A 130 23.86 -5.83 1.13
CA SER A 130 22.97 -6.75 1.85
C SER A 130 23.73 -8.03 2.15
N SER A 131 23.80 -8.46 3.43
CA SER A 131 24.54 -9.65 3.81
C SER A 131 23.87 -10.92 3.26
N ASP A 132 24.66 -11.74 2.61
CA ASP A 132 24.43 -13.18 2.62
C ASP A 132 24.78 -13.68 4.04
N ALA A 133 24.00 -14.57 4.60
CA ALA A 133 23.94 -15.18 5.93
C ALA A 133 25.15 -15.21 6.92
N ASN A 134 26.30 -14.63 6.62
CA ASN A 134 27.54 -14.82 7.37
C ASN A 134 27.97 -13.72 8.35
N GLY A 135 27.10 -12.74 8.66
CA GLY A 135 27.26 -11.87 9.84
C GLY A 135 28.56 -11.02 9.95
N ALA A 136 29.37 -10.92 8.90
CA ALA A 136 30.57 -10.07 8.91
C ALA A 136 30.17 -8.59 8.93
N ALA A 137 30.90 -7.76 9.66
CA ALA A 137 30.71 -6.32 9.67
C ALA A 137 30.79 -5.78 8.24
N GLN A 138 29.68 -5.25 7.73
CA GLN A 138 29.60 -4.78 6.35
C GLN A 138 30.31 -3.44 6.21
N GLU A 139 31.11 -3.30 5.16
CA GLU A 139 31.69 -2.01 4.79
C GLU A 139 30.57 -1.04 4.44
N GLN A 140 30.44 0.01 5.23
CA GLN A 140 29.51 1.10 4.96
C GLN A 140 30.16 2.13 4.05
N LYS A 141 29.41 2.57 3.04
CA LYS A 141 29.85 3.64 2.12
C LYS A 141 28.91 4.81 2.21
N ARG A 142 29.42 6.00 1.94
CA ARG A 142 28.62 7.23 1.89
C ARG A 142 28.45 7.66 0.44
N VAL A 143 27.22 8.07 0.10
CA VAL A 143 26.83 8.57 -1.22
C VAL A 143 26.12 9.89 -1.03
N LYS A 144 26.49 10.90 -1.82
CA LYS A 144 25.80 12.19 -1.83
C LYS A 144 24.77 12.23 -2.94
N THR A 145 23.61 12.84 -2.67
CA THR A 145 22.60 13.11 -3.71
C THR A 145 21.94 14.46 -3.49
N ARG A 146 21.58 15.10 -4.60
CA ARG A 146 20.79 16.33 -4.58
C ARG A 146 19.32 16.04 -4.25
N ARG A 147 18.76 14.93 -4.78
CA ARG A 147 17.36 14.54 -4.64
C ARG A 147 17.25 13.10 -4.17
N LEU A 148 16.30 12.84 -3.30
CA LEU A 148 16.01 11.52 -2.74
C LEU A 148 14.57 11.13 -3.02
N ILE A 149 14.35 9.98 -3.68
CA ILE A 149 13.03 9.36 -3.83
C ILE A 149 13.00 8.10 -2.97
N VAL A 150 12.13 8.08 -1.96
CA VAL A 150 11.94 6.93 -1.09
C VAL A 150 10.78 6.09 -1.63
N ALA A 151 11.10 4.91 -2.16
CA ALA A 151 10.18 3.98 -2.81
C ALA A 151 10.19 2.60 -2.13
N THR A 152 10.36 2.58 -0.81
CA THR A 152 10.56 1.35 -0.03
C THR A 152 9.28 0.50 0.13
N GLY A 153 8.12 1.05 -0.25
CA GLY A 153 6.82 0.38 -0.14
C GLY A 153 6.38 0.17 1.31
N LEU A 154 5.22 -0.47 1.48
CA LEU A 154 4.58 -0.69 2.79
C LEU A 154 4.80 -2.10 3.35
N THR A 155 5.34 -3.03 2.55
CA THR A 155 5.57 -4.44 2.91
C THR A 155 7.05 -4.83 2.88
N SER A 156 7.93 -3.89 3.19
CA SER A 156 9.38 -4.12 3.20
C SER A 156 9.87 -4.69 4.52
N ASP A 157 9.36 -4.20 5.64
CA ASP A 157 9.78 -4.62 6.97
C ASP A 157 8.66 -5.41 7.66
N ALA A 158 8.84 -6.75 7.68
CA ALA A 158 7.90 -7.68 8.29
C ALA A 158 7.99 -7.61 9.81
N PHE A 159 6.86 -7.88 10.47
CA PHE A 159 6.80 -8.00 11.91
C PHE A 159 6.49 -9.44 12.31
N LEU A 160 7.38 -10.06 13.08
CA LEU A 160 7.21 -11.38 13.66
C LEU A 160 7.37 -11.26 15.18
N PRO A 161 6.29 -11.42 15.99
CA PRO A 161 6.42 -11.44 17.42
C PRO A 161 7.13 -12.71 17.89
N HIS A 162 7.72 -12.67 19.06
CA HIS A 162 8.17 -13.84 19.79
C HIS A 162 6.95 -14.52 20.43
N PHE A 163 6.81 -15.83 20.27
CA PHE A 163 5.77 -16.64 20.89
C PHE A 163 6.31 -17.29 22.15
N GLU A 164 5.56 -17.22 23.26
CA GLU A 164 5.91 -17.92 24.50
C GLU A 164 6.14 -19.41 24.24
N GLY A 165 7.30 -19.96 24.67
CA GLY A 165 7.70 -21.36 24.45
C GLY A 165 8.28 -21.66 23.07
N GLN A 166 8.53 -20.64 22.24
CA GLN A 166 9.08 -20.81 20.89
C GLN A 166 10.40 -21.58 20.88
N GLU A 167 11.24 -21.43 21.91
CA GLU A 167 12.55 -22.06 22.03
C GLU A 167 12.46 -23.60 22.11
N THR A 168 11.36 -24.10 22.65
CA THR A 168 11.13 -25.54 22.83
C THR A 168 10.25 -26.15 21.75
N PHE A 169 9.69 -25.34 20.86
CA PHE A 169 8.73 -25.78 19.83
C PHE A 169 9.31 -26.85 18.91
N GLY A 170 10.60 -26.72 18.53
CA GLY A 170 11.29 -27.69 17.67
C GLY A 170 10.91 -27.63 16.20
N GLY A 171 9.81 -26.94 15.84
CA GLY A 171 9.37 -26.66 14.49
C GLY A 171 9.91 -25.34 13.97
N ARG A 172 9.59 -25.01 12.70
CA ARG A 172 9.97 -23.72 12.10
C ARG A 172 8.93 -22.64 12.40
N VAL A 173 9.38 -21.47 12.86
CA VAL A 173 8.54 -20.26 13.03
C VAL A 173 9.06 -19.17 12.11
N PHE A 174 8.24 -18.69 11.17
CA PHE A 174 8.63 -17.63 10.24
C PHE A 174 7.47 -16.77 9.79
N HIS A 175 7.80 -15.52 9.40
CA HIS A 175 6.83 -14.62 8.77
C HIS A 175 6.60 -14.99 7.30
N GLY A 176 5.38 -14.81 6.81
CA GLY A 176 5.01 -15.08 5.43
C GLY A 176 5.93 -14.45 4.37
N LYS A 177 6.53 -13.29 4.64
CA LYS A 177 7.56 -12.68 3.78
C LYS A 177 8.68 -13.67 3.38
N HIS A 178 9.00 -14.61 4.27
CA HIS A 178 10.06 -15.58 4.10
C HIS A 178 9.59 -16.94 3.60
N PHE A 179 8.34 -17.05 3.14
CA PHE A 179 7.78 -18.34 2.69
C PHE A 179 8.60 -18.95 1.54
N GLN A 180 9.11 -18.14 0.62
CA GLN A 180 9.98 -18.64 -0.46
C GLN A 180 11.25 -19.32 0.05
N GLN A 181 11.88 -18.78 1.09
CA GLN A 181 13.07 -19.38 1.72
C GLN A 181 12.75 -20.67 2.49
N HIS A 182 11.49 -20.86 2.88
CA HIS A 182 10.99 -22.03 3.61
C HIS A 182 10.05 -22.91 2.75
N ARG A 183 10.09 -22.77 1.41
CA ARG A 183 9.23 -23.52 0.50
C ARG A 183 9.35 -25.03 0.59
N ASP A 184 10.49 -25.52 1.06
CA ASP A 184 10.74 -26.94 1.32
C ASP A 184 9.76 -27.53 2.35
N THR A 185 9.17 -26.71 3.22
CA THR A 185 8.16 -27.12 4.19
C THR A 185 6.86 -27.63 3.56
N LEU A 186 6.56 -27.25 2.31
CA LEU A 186 5.45 -27.83 1.55
C LEU A 186 5.61 -29.35 1.30
N GLN A 187 6.85 -29.86 1.35
CA GLN A 187 7.17 -31.25 1.09
C GLN A 187 7.61 -31.99 2.36
N THR A 188 8.14 -31.27 3.34
CA THR A 188 8.76 -31.89 4.54
C THR A 188 7.86 -31.82 5.78
N ALA A 189 6.98 -30.83 5.88
CA ALA A 189 6.07 -30.72 7.02
C ALA A 189 4.89 -31.69 6.88
N LYS A 190 4.45 -32.29 7.99
CA LYS A 190 3.23 -33.09 8.09
C LYS A 190 2.04 -32.22 8.46
N SER A 191 2.29 -31.17 9.25
CA SER A 191 1.27 -30.24 9.73
C SER A 191 1.78 -28.81 9.80
N VAL A 192 0.91 -27.84 9.50
CA VAL A 192 1.20 -26.40 9.57
C VAL A 192 0.09 -25.66 10.29
N VAL A 193 0.48 -24.71 11.12
CA VAL A 193 -0.41 -23.67 11.64
C VAL A 193 -0.09 -22.36 10.94
N ILE A 194 -1.10 -21.75 10.34
CA ILE A 194 -1.01 -20.45 9.67
C ILE A 194 -1.75 -19.44 10.54
N PHE A 195 -1.02 -18.47 11.07
CA PHE A 195 -1.57 -17.45 11.96
C PHE A 195 -1.82 -16.15 11.18
N GLY A 196 -3.10 -15.80 11.03
CA GLY A 196 -3.59 -14.59 10.36
C GLY A 196 -4.83 -14.80 9.52
N GLY A 197 -5.52 -13.72 9.16
CA GLY A 197 -6.77 -13.72 8.37
C GLY A 197 -6.68 -12.99 7.03
N THR A 198 -5.52 -12.44 6.65
CA THR A 198 -5.31 -11.66 5.43
C THR A 198 -5.06 -12.56 4.21
N LYS A 199 -5.06 -11.98 3.01
CA LYS A 199 -4.85 -12.71 1.73
C LYS A 199 -3.65 -13.64 1.77
N PHE A 200 -2.53 -13.19 2.34
CA PHE A 200 -1.33 -14.02 2.43
C PHE A 200 -1.55 -15.31 3.26
N ALA A 201 -2.35 -15.24 4.32
CA ALA A 201 -2.70 -16.43 5.10
C ALA A 201 -3.54 -17.40 4.27
N TRP A 202 -4.44 -16.90 3.42
CA TRP A 202 -5.22 -17.73 2.50
C TRP A 202 -4.32 -18.39 1.45
N ASP A 203 -3.36 -17.64 0.87
CA ASP A 203 -2.40 -18.19 -0.10
C ASP A 203 -1.56 -19.30 0.52
N ALA A 204 -1.05 -19.09 1.73
CA ALA A 204 -0.29 -20.10 2.45
C ALA A 204 -1.17 -21.33 2.75
N ALA A 205 -2.41 -21.12 3.23
CA ALA A 205 -3.33 -22.23 3.52
C ALA A 205 -3.65 -23.05 2.26
N TYR A 206 -3.88 -22.38 1.14
CA TYR A 206 -4.09 -23.03 -0.14
C TYR A 206 -2.86 -23.86 -0.58
N ALA A 207 -1.67 -23.25 -0.51
CA ALA A 207 -0.43 -23.91 -0.92
C ALA A 207 -0.14 -25.18 -0.10
N TYR A 208 -0.26 -25.13 1.23
CA TYR A 208 -0.04 -26.29 2.09
C TYR A 208 -1.12 -27.35 1.92
N ALA A 209 -2.39 -26.97 1.89
CA ALA A 209 -3.49 -27.92 1.75
C ALA A 209 -3.44 -28.67 0.41
N THR A 210 -3.10 -27.98 -0.69
CA THR A 210 -2.94 -28.60 -2.03
C THR A 210 -1.67 -29.45 -2.13
N ALA A 211 -0.65 -29.17 -1.32
CA ALA A 211 0.53 -30.04 -1.17
C ALA A 211 0.27 -31.28 -0.28
N GLY A 212 -0.92 -31.40 0.31
CA GLY A 212 -1.29 -32.55 1.15
C GLY A 212 -0.84 -32.43 2.61
N VAL A 213 -0.39 -31.27 3.05
CA VAL A 213 -0.01 -30.98 4.45
C VAL A 213 -1.27 -30.72 5.27
N GLU A 214 -1.38 -31.29 6.48
CA GLU A 214 -2.46 -30.97 7.40
C GLU A 214 -2.41 -29.48 7.77
N THR A 215 -3.46 -28.73 7.42
CA THR A 215 -3.43 -27.27 7.46
C THR A 215 -4.45 -26.71 8.44
N HIS A 216 -3.97 -25.92 9.41
CA HIS A 216 -4.77 -25.20 10.37
C HIS A 216 -4.59 -23.69 10.14
N MET A 217 -5.68 -22.98 9.91
CA MET A 217 -5.70 -21.52 9.79
C MET A 217 -6.27 -20.91 11.06
N VAL A 218 -5.46 -20.18 11.82
CA VAL A 218 -5.84 -19.53 13.08
C VAL A 218 -6.02 -18.05 12.84
N ILE A 219 -7.25 -17.57 13.00
CA ILE A 219 -7.64 -16.17 12.89
C ILE A 219 -7.97 -15.67 14.29
N ARG A 220 -7.30 -14.60 14.72
CA ARG A 220 -7.49 -14.04 16.06
C ARG A 220 -8.93 -13.63 16.31
N SER A 221 -9.53 -14.12 17.39
CA SER A 221 -10.85 -13.70 17.86
C SER A 221 -10.88 -12.23 18.29
N SER A 222 -9.74 -11.74 18.80
CA SER A 222 -9.53 -10.33 19.17
C SER A 222 -8.97 -9.45 18.04
N GLY A 223 -8.87 -9.98 16.80
CA GLY A 223 -8.29 -9.27 15.66
C GLY A 223 -9.31 -8.58 14.77
N HIS A 224 -8.88 -8.30 13.53
CA HIS A 224 -9.72 -7.70 12.48
C HIS A 224 -10.64 -8.70 11.76
N GLY A 225 -10.50 -10.00 12.05
CA GLY A 225 -11.23 -11.07 11.37
C GLY A 225 -10.66 -11.46 10.02
N PRO A 226 -11.41 -12.28 9.26
CA PRO A 226 -11.04 -12.67 7.91
C PRO A 226 -11.13 -11.49 6.95
N CYS A 227 -10.19 -11.38 6.01
CA CYS A 227 -10.29 -10.39 4.94
C CYS A 227 -11.47 -10.67 4.01
N TRP A 228 -11.95 -9.62 3.34
CA TRP A 228 -12.88 -9.78 2.22
C TRP A 228 -12.18 -10.50 1.08
N MET A 229 -12.74 -11.63 0.66
CA MET A 229 -12.31 -12.35 -0.54
C MET A 229 -13.44 -12.33 -1.55
N SER A 230 -13.22 -11.72 -2.70
CA SER A 230 -14.21 -11.68 -3.78
C SER A 230 -13.83 -12.65 -4.90
N PRO A 231 -14.80 -13.30 -5.54
CA PRO A 231 -14.56 -13.81 -6.86
C PRO A 231 -14.12 -12.68 -7.81
N PRO A 232 -13.29 -12.97 -8.83
CA PRO A 232 -12.86 -11.94 -9.78
C PRO A 232 -14.02 -11.35 -10.58
N TYR A 233 -15.08 -12.13 -10.76
CA TYR A 233 -16.30 -11.71 -11.46
C TYR A 233 -17.49 -11.69 -10.51
N VAL A 234 -18.23 -10.59 -10.49
CA VAL A 234 -19.43 -10.41 -9.67
C VAL A 234 -20.69 -10.24 -10.54
N THR A 235 -21.86 -10.51 -9.93
CA THR A 235 -23.16 -10.47 -10.60
C THR A 235 -23.76 -9.06 -10.67
N PRO A 236 -24.86 -8.86 -11.42
CA PRO A 236 -25.54 -9.87 -12.28
C PRO A 236 -24.85 -10.14 -13.62
N LEU A 237 -23.95 -9.25 -14.08
CA LEU A 237 -23.42 -9.28 -15.44
C LEU A 237 -22.02 -9.92 -15.56
N LYS A 238 -21.56 -10.65 -14.54
CA LYS A 238 -20.20 -11.22 -14.46
C LYS A 238 -19.12 -10.17 -14.81
N LYS A 239 -19.20 -9.00 -14.18
CA LYS A 239 -18.22 -7.93 -14.36
C LYS A 239 -17.00 -8.16 -13.49
N TRP A 240 -15.83 -7.81 -13.98
CA TRP A 240 -14.62 -7.74 -13.18
C TRP A 240 -14.80 -6.76 -12.03
N ILE A 241 -14.62 -7.24 -10.81
CA ILE A 241 -14.83 -6.40 -9.63
C ILE A 241 -13.84 -5.22 -9.59
N GLU A 242 -12.59 -5.41 -10.01
CA GLU A 242 -11.62 -4.33 -10.06
C GLU A 242 -12.00 -3.28 -11.11
N LYS A 243 -12.47 -3.68 -12.30
CA LYS A 243 -12.94 -2.74 -13.32
C LYS A 243 -14.18 -1.95 -12.89
N LEU A 244 -15.00 -2.49 -11.95
CA LEU A 244 -16.09 -1.73 -11.35
C LEU A 244 -15.60 -0.57 -10.49
N ALA A 245 -14.51 -0.77 -9.74
CA ALA A 245 -13.91 0.29 -8.94
C ALA A 245 -13.33 1.44 -9.79
N ASP A 246 -12.99 1.14 -11.03
CA ASP A 246 -12.41 2.10 -11.99
C ASP A 246 -13.45 2.74 -12.93
N ILE A 247 -14.76 2.47 -12.75
CA ILE A 247 -15.83 3.18 -13.46
C ILE A 247 -16.15 4.49 -12.74
N ARG A 248 -15.95 5.63 -13.40
CA ARG A 248 -16.15 6.96 -12.80
C ARG A 248 -17.51 7.10 -12.10
N ALA A 249 -18.62 6.75 -12.75
CA ALA A 249 -19.95 6.84 -12.15
C ALA A 249 -20.09 5.98 -10.87
N LEU A 250 -19.37 4.86 -10.75
CA LEU A 250 -19.40 4.03 -9.55
C LEU A 250 -18.54 4.62 -8.42
N THR A 251 -17.49 5.38 -8.74
CA THR A 251 -16.73 6.10 -7.71
C THR A 251 -17.58 7.13 -6.95
N TRP A 252 -18.67 7.63 -7.55
CA TRP A 252 -19.54 8.59 -6.87
C TRP A 252 -20.29 8.01 -5.67
N PHE A 253 -20.46 6.67 -5.61
CA PHE A 253 -21.07 5.99 -4.46
C PHE A 253 -20.09 5.79 -3.30
N SER A 254 -18.80 6.07 -3.50
CA SER A 254 -17.81 6.09 -2.43
C SER A 254 -17.64 7.53 -1.92
N PRO A 255 -17.76 7.76 -0.59
CA PRO A 255 -17.28 9.02 -0.02
C PRO A 255 -15.81 9.23 -0.42
N CYS A 256 -15.49 10.35 -1.04
CA CYS A 256 -14.14 10.69 -1.46
C CYS A 256 -13.90 12.19 -1.28
N ILE A 257 -12.97 12.57 -0.39
CA ILE A 257 -12.78 13.98 -0.02
C ILE A 257 -12.16 14.80 -1.16
N TRP A 258 -11.36 14.16 -2.02
CA TRP A 258 -10.76 14.76 -3.21
C TRP A 258 -11.56 14.48 -4.50
N GLY A 259 -12.73 13.85 -4.41
CA GLY A 259 -13.50 13.38 -5.56
C GLY A 259 -14.04 14.48 -6.49
N ASP A 260 -14.20 15.72 -6.01
CA ASP A 260 -14.76 16.83 -6.81
C ASP A 260 -13.85 17.28 -7.96
N VAL A 261 -12.62 16.78 -7.96
CA VAL A 261 -11.64 17.03 -9.02
C VAL A 261 -12.16 16.59 -10.39
N ASP A 262 -13.03 15.59 -10.43
CA ASP A 262 -13.65 15.08 -11.65
C ASP A 262 -14.77 15.96 -12.24
N GLY A 263 -15.12 17.06 -11.56
CA GLY A 263 -16.17 17.98 -12.00
C GLY A 263 -17.61 17.58 -11.64
N TYR A 264 -17.82 16.42 -10.98
CA TYR A 264 -19.14 15.91 -10.61
C TYR A 264 -19.51 16.18 -9.14
N ALA A 265 -19.03 17.28 -8.57
CA ALA A 265 -19.32 17.68 -7.19
C ALA A 265 -20.82 17.72 -6.87
N GLY A 266 -21.67 18.18 -7.79
CA GLY A 266 -23.12 18.22 -7.60
C GLY A 266 -23.74 16.84 -7.36
N THR A 267 -23.31 15.83 -8.14
CA THR A 267 -23.75 14.43 -8.00
C THR A 267 -23.30 13.86 -6.66
N ARG A 268 -22.04 14.06 -6.26
CA ARG A 268 -21.53 13.60 -4.98
C ARG A 268 -22.24 14.26 -3.80
N ASN A 269 -22.50 15.57 -3.88
CA ASN A 269 -23.24 16.30 -2.85
C ASN A 269 -24.68 15.80 -2.72
N PHE A 270 -25.37 15.47 -3.82
CA PHE A 270 -26.68 14.83 -3.76
C PHE A 270 -26.59 13.46 -3.08
N LEU A 271 -25.69 12.57 -3.54
CA LEU A 271 -25.59 11.20 -3.06
C LEU A 271 -25.23 11.14 -1.56
N HIS A 272 -24.32 11.97 -1.10
CA HIS A 272 -23.82 11.90 0.29
C HIS A 272 -24.50 12.91 1.22
N GLY A 273 -24.93 14.06 0.70
CA GLY A 273 -25.51 15.14 1.49
C GLY A 273 -27.00 14.99 1.79
N THR A 274 -27.77 14.35 0.90
CA THR A 274 -29.24 14.22 1.06
C THR A 274 -29.64 12.87 1.68
N ALA A 275 -30.79 12.82 2.34
CA ALA A 275 -31.33 11.57 2.92
C ALA A 275 -31.62 10.51 1.83
N LEU A 276 -32.17 10.92 0.69
CA LEU A 276 -32.44 10.03 -0.44
C LEU A 276 -31.16 9.53 -1.05
N GLY A 277 -30.18 10.41 -1.29
CA GLY A 277 -28.88 10.04 -1.83
C GLY A 277 -28.15 9.02 -0.94
N ARG A 278 -28.11 9.24 0.38
CA ARG A 278 -27.51 8.28 1.32
C ARG A 278 -28.18 6.91 1.25
N LYS A 279 -29.52 6.86 1.13
CA LYS A 279 -30.23 5.59 0.97
C LYS A 279 -29.84 4.87 -0.33
N ILE A 280 -29.62 5.60 -1.41
CA ILE A 280 -29.13 5.06 -2.69
C ILE A 280 -27.70 4.51 -2.51
N VAL A 281 -26.82 5.24 -1.84
CA VAL A 281 -25.45 4.80 -1.52
C VAL A 281 -25.46 3.54 -0.65
N ASP A 282 -26.25 3.51 0.42
CA ASP A 282 -26.36 2.32 1.29
C ASP A 282 -26.89 1.11 0.51
N THR A 283 -27.84 1.32 -0.42
CA THR A 283 -28.37 0.25 -1.28
C THR A 283 -27.29 -0.28 -2.22
N PHE A 284 -26.49 0.59 -2.86
CA PHE A 284 -25.38 0.19 -3.72
C PHE A 284 -24.38 -0.71 -2.96
N TRP A 285 -23.94 -0.27 -1.79
CA TRP A 285 -22.98 -1.05 -0.99
C TRP A 285 -23.56 -2.35 -0.44
N SER A 286 -24.86 -2.37 -0.13
CA SER A 286 -25.57 -3.58 0.29
C SER A 286 -25.64 -4.61 -0.84
N ILE A 287 -25.91 -4.18 -2.08
CA ILE A 287 -25.94 -5.05 -3.26
C ILE A 287 -24.54 -5.59 -3.53
N LEU A 288 -23.52 -4.71 -3.63
CA LEU A 288 -22.16 -5.12 -3.96
C LEU A 288 -21.59 -6.09 -2.91
N GLY A 289 -21.73 -5.76 -1.63
CA GLY A 289 -21.28 -6.64 -0.54
C GLY A 289 -22.10 -7.94 -0.47
N GLY A 290 -23.42 -7.85 -0.64
CA GLY A 290 -24.34 -9.00 -0.65
C GLY A 290 -24.03 -10.00 -1.77
N ASP A 291 -23.68 -9.51 -2.96
CA ASP A 291 -23.26 -10.34 -4.08
C ASP A 291 -22.03 -11.18 -3.74
N VAL A 292 -20.98 -10.55 -3.22
CA VAL A 292 -19.73 -11.24 -2.83
C VAL A 292 -20.01 -12.29 -1.77
N LEU A 293 -20.80 -11.96 -0.73
CA LEU A 293 -21.14 -12.90 0.33
C LEU A 293 -21.96 -14.10 -0.20
N THR A 294 -22.89 -13.84 -1.12
CA THR A 294 -23.74 -14.86 -1.73
C THR A 294 -22.94 -15.79 -2.64
N LEU A 295 -22.06 -15.24 -3.47
CA LEU A 295 -21.20 -16.00 -4.38
C LEU A 295 -20.26 -16.93 -3.62
N ASN A 296 -19.68 -16.46 -2.51
CA ASN A 296 -18.79 -17.26 -1.66
C ASN A 296 -19.55 -18.32 -0.85
N GLY A 297 -20.82 -18.12 -0.57
CA GLY A 297 -21.66 -19.11 0.12
C GLY A 297 -21.21 -19.41 1.55
N PHE A 298 -20.71 -18.40 2.28
CA PHE A 298 -20.18 -18.58 3.63
C PHE A 298 -21.15 -19.29 4.57
N ASP A 299 -22.44 -18.96 4.50
CA ASP A 299 -23.48 -19.48 5.40
C ASP A 299 -23.96 -20.90 5.03
N LYS A 300 -23.42 -21.51 3.94
CA LYS A 300 -23.80 -22.87 3.50
C LYS A 300 -23.14 -23.99 4.30
N HIS A 301 -22.06 -23.69 5.04
CA HIS A 301 -21.34 -24.66 5.83
C HIS A 301 -20.73 -24.00 7.08
N PRO A 302 -20.79 -24.62 8.27
CA PRO A 302 -20.30 -24.02 9.51
C PRO A 302 -18.80 -23.66 9.46
N GLU A 303 -17.97 -24.43 8.77
CA GLU A 303 -16.54 -24.12 8.65
C GLU A 303 -16.28 -22.94 7.72
N THR A 304 -17.01 -22.82 6.60
CA THR A 304 -16.87 -21.65 5.72
C THR A 304 -17.46 -20.40 6.35
N ALA A 305 -18.44 -20.50 7.23
CA ALA A 305 -19.01 -19.37 7.97
C ALA A 305 -17.97 -18.63 8.83
N LYS A 306 -16.94 -19.34 9.31
CA LYS A 306 -15.82 -18.76 10.07
C LYS A 306 -14.98 -17.77 9.24
N LEU A 307 -15.03 -17.87 7.92
CA LEU A 307 -14.31 -17.02 6.98
C LEU A 307 -15.11 -15.80 6.51
N LYS A 308 -16.34 -15.64 6.99
CA LYS A 308 -17.18 -14.49 6.65
C LYS A 308 -16.57 -13.18 7.22
N PRO A 309 -16.38 -12.14 6.39
CA PRO A 309 -15.83 -10.87 6.86
C PRO A 309 -16.69 -10.22 7.96
N TRP A 310 -16.04 -9.57 8.92
CA TRP A 310 -16.73 -8.93 10.06
C TRP A 310 -17.09 -7.46 9.78
N LEU A 311 -16.44 -6.82 8.80
CA LEU A 311 -16.64 -5.42 8.45
C LEU A 311 -17.49 -5.31 7.17
N PRO A 312 -18.46 -4.38 7.07
CA PRO A 312 -19.19 -4.12 5.83
C PRO A 312 -18.27 -3.62 4.70
N ALA A 313 -18.55 -4.04 3.47
CA ALA A 313 -17.72 -3.73 2.29
C ALA A 313 -17.44 -2.23 2.10
N MET A 314 -18.40 -1.35 2.43
CA MET A 314 -18.21 0.10 2.34
C MET A 314 -16.98 0.61 3.10
N PHE A 315 -16.63 0.01 4.24
CA PHE A 315 -15.58 0.48 5.14
C PHE A 315 -14.24 -0.24 4.95
N VAL A 316 -14.10 -1.02 3.87
CA VAL A 316 -12.90 -1.81 3.57
C VAL A 316 -12.06 -1.11 2.51
N GLY A 317 -10.76 -0.99 2.77
CA GLY A 317 -9.73 -0.57 1.83
C GLY A 317 -9.03 -1.79 1.20
N THR A 318 -7.72 -1.77 1.11
CA THR A 318 -6.94 -2.84 0.45
C THR A 318 -6.81 -4.14 1.25
N SER A 319 -7.42 -4.26 2.43
CA SER A 319 -7.67 -5.56 3.05
C SER A 319 -8.72 -6.38 2.29
N PHE A 320 -9.42 -5.79 1.32
CA PHE A 320 -10.20 -6.48 0.30
C PHE A 320 -9.27 -7.21 -0.67
N SER A 321 -9.61 -8.44 -1.06
CA SER A 321 -8.80 -9.28 -1.92
C SER A 321 -9.64 -10.08 -2.91
N ILE A 322 -8.96 -10.76 -3.85
CA ILE A 322 -9.62 -11.52 -4.91
C ILE A 322 -9.17 -12.97 -4.86
N LEU A 323 -10.11 -13.90 -5.03
CA LEU A 323 -9.85 -15.32 -5.18
C LEU A 323 -9.12 -15.56 -6.50
N ASN A 324 -7.90 -16.10 -6.43
CA ASN A 324 -7.03 -16.34 -7.59
C ASN A 324 -6.46 -17.78 -7.59
N TYR A 325 -7.22 -18.72 -7.01
CA TYR A 325 -6.82 -20.12 -6.88
C TYR A 325 -7.33 -20.97 -8.05
N ASP A 326 -6.57 -22.00 -8.40
CA ASP A 326 -6.92 -22.90 -9.50
C ASP A 326 -8.08 -23.86 -9.14
N THR A 327 -8.30 -24.08 -7.84
CA THR A 327 -9.40 -24.90 -7.32
C THR A 327 -10.21 -24.14 -6.28
N ASP A 328 -11.40 -24.61 -5.95
CA ASP A 328 -12.26 -23.98 -4.95
C ASP A 328 -11.65 -24.05 -3.55
N PHE A 329 -11.22 -22.91 -3.04
CA PHE A 329 -10.69 -22.77 -1.68
C PHE A 329 -11.70 -23.20 -0.61
N TYR A 330 -12.97 -22.83 -0.79
CA TYR A 330 -14.02 -23.19 0.17
C TYR A 330 -14.32 -24.67 0.16
N GLN A 331 -14.10 -25.38 -0.96
CA GLN A 331 -14.19 -26.83 -0.98
C GLN A 331 -13.11 -27.47 -0.11
N LEU A 332 -11.87 -26.97 -0.15
CA LEU A 332 -10.81 -27.45 0.74
C LEU A 332 -11.17 -27.27 2.23
N VAL A 333 -11.88 -26.19 2.56
CA VAL A 333 -12.39 -25.96 3.92
C VAL A 333 -13.52 -26.93 4.27
N ARG A 334 -14.48 -27.13 3.37
CA ARG A 334 -15.59 -28.08 3.58
C ARG A 334 -15.11 -29.52 3.72
N ASP A 335 -14.09 -29.91 2.99
CA ASP A 335 -13.46 -31.22 3.02
C ASP A 335 -12.53 -31.44 4.24
N GLY A 336 -12.37 -30.41 5.08
CA GLY A 336 -11.48 -30.44 6.25
C GLY A 336 -9.99 -30.45 5.91
N LYS A 337 -9.63 -30.16 4.66
CA LYS A 337 -8.22 -29.98 4.23
C LYS A 337 -7.62 -28.69 4.82
N ILE A 338 -8.44 -27.65 5.00
CA ILE A 338 -8.11 -26.43 5.73
C ILE A 338 -9.07 -26.34 6.91
N LYS A 339 -8.55 -26.43 8.13
CA LYS A 339 -9.31 -26.32 9.38
C LYS A 339 -9.20 -24.90 9.92
N VAL A 340 -10.32 -24.19 10.04
CA VAL A 340 -10.34 -22.79 10.47
C VAL A 340 -10.64 -22.68 11.97
N HIS A 341 -9.80 -21.95 12.71
CA HIS A 341 -9.94 -21.68 14.14
C HIS A 341 -10.07 -20.19 14.37
N ILE A 342 -11.15 -19.76 15.03
CA ILE A 342 -11.30 -18.37 15.51
C ILE A 342 -10.87 -18.35 16.98
N SER A 343 -9.58 -18.15 17.24
CA SER A 343 -8.97 -18.28 18.56
C SER A 343 -7.65 -17.53 18.65
N GLU A 344 -7.08 -17.40 19.86
CA GLU A 344 -5.75 -16.83 20.09
C GLU A 344 -4.71 -17.95 20.21
N ILE A 345 -3.46 -17.70 19.76
CA ILE A 345 -2.33 -18.55 20.12
C ILE A 345 -1.82 -18.08 21.48
N THR A 346 -1.82 -18.97 22.48
CA THR A 346 -1.39 -18.62 23.84
C THR A 346 0.08 -18.91 24.07
N HIS A 347 0.60 -20.05 23.60
CA HIS A 347 2.00 -20.46 23.71
C HIS A 347 2.32 -21.60 22.77
N LEU A 348 3.58 -21.92 22.62
CA LEU A 348 4.11 -23.06 21.91
C LEU A 348 4.70 -24.07 22.89
N SER A 349 4.70 -25.36 22.51
CA SER A 349 5.41 -26.43 23.21
C SER A 349 5.96 -27.41 22.18
N PRO A 350 6.77 -28.42 22.53
CA PRO A 350 7.36 -29.33 21.55
C PRO A 350 6.33 -29.91 20.55
N GLY A 351 6.43 -29.50 19.28
CA GLY A 351 5.56 -29.93 18.18
C GLY A 351 4.10 -29.50 18.28
N LYS A 352 3.77 -28.49 19.11
CA LYS A 352 2.38 -28.08 19.32
C LYS A 352 2.20 -26.57 19.42
N VAL A 353 1.09 -26.09 18.87
CA VAL A 353 0.55 -24.72 19.04
C VAL A 353 -0.69 -24.82 19.94
N HIS A 354 -0.74 -24.04 21.02
CA HIS A 354 -1.83 -24.03 21.98
C HIS A 354 -2.75 -22.83 21.77
N LEU A 355 -4.04 -23.09 21.69
CA LEU A 355 -5.07 -22.07 21.48
C LEU A 355 -5.78 -21.70 22.80
N SER A 356 -6.39 -20.52 22.83
CA SER A 356 -7.08 -19.97 24.01
C SER A 356 -8.36 -20.73 24.40
N ASP A 357 -8.94 -21.48 23.46
CA ASP A 357 -10.10 -22.36 23.70
C ASP A 357 -9.72 -23.76 24.22
N GLY A 358 -8.43 -23.99 24.51
CA GLY A 358 -7.89 -25.25 25.03
C GLY A 358 -7.49 -26.24 23.94
N VAL A 359 -7.73 -25.96 22.67
CA VAL A 359 -7.31 -26.82 21.54
C VAL A 359 -5.78 -26.80 21.43
N GLN A 360 -5.19 -27.98 21.17
CA GLN A 360 -3.78 -28.17 20.89
C GLN A 360 -3.63 -28.67 19.46
N LEU A 361 -2.90 -27.95 18.64
CA LEU A 361 -2.65 -28.27 17.24
C LEU A 361 -1.24 -28.84 17.09
N ALA A 362 -1.10 -30.04 16.52
CA ALA A 362 0.21 -30.53 16.11
C ALA A 362 0.74 -29.66 14.98
N ALA A 363 2.01 -29.26 15.05
CA ALA A 363 2.60 -28.40 14.03
C ALA A 363 4.10 -28.59 13.90
N ASP A 364 4.56 -28.86 12.68
CA ASP A 364 5.98 -28.80 12.30
C ASP A 364 6.37 -27.37 11.90
N VAL A 365 5.38 -26.55 11.54
CA VAL A 365 5.55 -25.17 11.05
C VAL A 365 4.49 -24.26 11.66
N LEU A 366 4.93 -23.10 12.13
CA LEU A 366 4.09 -21.93 12.41
C LEU A 366 4.44 -20.81 11.41
N LEU A 367 3.59 -20.60 10.41
CA LEU A 367 3.69 -19.50 9.47
C LEU A 367 2.84 -18.33 9.99
N ALA A 368 3.48 -17.22 10.39
CA ALA A 368 2.82 -16.11 11.01
C ALA A 368 2.68 -14.92 10.03
N ASN A 369 1.45 -14.48 9.79
CA ASN A 369 1.12 -13.28 9.01
C ASN A 369 0.69 -12.16 9.95
N THR A 370 1.65 -11.67 10.72
CA THR A 370 1.47 -10.75 11.84
C THR A 370 1.66 -9.28 11.47
N GLY A 371 1.73 -9.00 10.16
CA GLY A 371 1.70 -7.65 9.62
C GLY A 371 3.09 -7.07 9.33
N TRP A 372 3.11 -5.75 9.15
CA TRP A 372 4.24 -4.97 8.67
C TRP A 372 4.44 -3.73 9.53
N LYS A 373 5.67 -3.22 9.61
CA LYS A 373 5.95 -2.02 10.42
C LYS A 373 5.41 -0.74 9.80
N HIS A 374 5.21 -0.71 8.48
CA HIS A 374 4.66 0.43 7.71
C HIS A 374 5.42 1.75 7.96
N VAL A 375 6.72 1.67 8.16
CA VAL A 375 7.64 2.81 8.23
C VAL A 375 8.75 2.61 7.19
N PRO A 376 9.33 3.69 6.63
CA PRO A 376 10.50 3.53 5.77
C PRO A 376 11.64 2.82 6.54
N PRO A 377 12.26 1.76 6.01
CA PRO A 377 13.37 1.06 6.66
C PRO A 377 14.71 1.83 6.46
N VAL A 378 14.66 3.14 6.58
CA VAL A 378 15.77 4.09 6.44
C VAL A 378 15.73 5.03 7.64
N LYS A 379 16.86 5.16 8.35
CA LYS A 379 16.97 6.13 9.44
C LYS A 379 17.19 7.52 8.85
N PHE A 380 16.29 8.45 9.11
CA PHE A 380 16.47 9.85 8.72
C PHE A 380 17.27 10.61 9.77
N LEU A 381 18.12 11.52 9.31
CA LEU A 381 18.98 12.36 10.14
C LEU A 381 18.94 13.82 9.64
N PRO A 382 19.11 14.81 10.54
CA PRO A 382 19.31 14.69 11.98
C PRO A 382 18.07 14.07 12.68
N GLU A 383 18.27 13.51 13.86
CA GLU A 383 17.18 12.91 14.66
C GLU A 383 16.05 13.92 14.89
N GLY A 384 14.80 13.44 14.69
CA GLY A 384 13.59 14.28 14.77
C GLY A 384 13.16 14.95 13.47
N ILE A 385 13.92 14.81 12.38
CA ILE A 385 13.57 15.36 11.05
C ILE A 385 12.31 14.68 10.46
N GLU A 386 11.95 13.51 10.96
CA GLU A 386 10.78 12.74 10.55
C GLU A 386 9.48 13.56 10.66
N LYS A 387 9.41 14.48 11.64
CA LYS A 387 8.27 15.41 11.83
C LYS A 387 8.12 16.34 10.63
N GLU A 388 9.22 16.94 10.17
CA GLU A 388 9.23 17.84 9.02
C GLU A 388 9.04 17.07 7.70
N LEU A 389 9.53 15.82 7.64
CA LEU A 389 9.34 14.91 6.50
C LEU A 389 7.91 14.40 6.39
N GLY A 390 7.12 14.45 7.47
CA GLY A 390 5.77 13.90 7.50
C GLY A 390 5.72 12.37 7.39
N VAL A 391 6.77 11.67 7.81
CA VAL A 391 6.80 10.21 7.91
C VAL A 391 6.44 9.76 9.33
N PRO A 392 6.03 8.49 9.54
CA PRO A 392 5.64 8.02 10.87
C PRO A 392 6.74 8.19 11.91
N HIS A 393 6.41 8.85 13.02
CA HIS A 393 7.30 9.12 14.15
C HIS A 393 6.49 9.12 15.47
N ALA A 394 7.18 9.09 16.61
CA ALA A 394 6.53 9.19 17.90
C ALA A 394 5.88 10.58 18.06
N PRO A 395 4.57 10.66 18.40
CA PRO A 395 3.88 11.92 18.59
C PRO A 395 4.54 12.75 19.69
N ASP A 396 4.76 14.04 19.43
CA ASP A 396 5.29 14.96 20.43
C ASP A 396 4.14 15.55 21.25
N ASN A 397 3.86 14.94 22.40
CA ASN A 397 2.82 15.41 23.31
C ASN A 397 3.24 16.65 24.12
N ASN A 398 4.51 17.02 24.08
CA ASN A 398 5.02 18.21 24.75
C ASN A 398 5.02 19.39 23.78
N ASN A 399 3.89 20.09 23.71
CA ASN A 399 3.77 21.42 23.08
C ASN A 399 4.62 22.45 23.88
N THR A 400 5.94 22.26 23.96
CA THR A 400 6.82 23.30 24.50
C THR A 400 6.81 24.46 23.51
N ALA A 401 6.17 25.54 23.92
CA ALA A 401 6.13 26.80 23.24
C ALA A 401 7.57 27.33 23.04
N GLY A 402 8.13 27.11 21.86
CA GLY A 402 9.45 27.63 21.53
C GLY A 402 9.93 27.11 20.19
N THR A 403 9.78 27.92 19.13
CA THR A 403 10.56 27.97 17.86
C THR A 403 10.66 26.72 16.98
N ALA A 404 10.19 25.53 17.35
CA ALA A 404 10.09 24.40 16.46
C ALA A 404 8.76 24.43 15.70
N GLU A 405 8.78 24.19 14.41
CA GLU A 405 7.59 24.01 13.58
C GLU A 405 6.68 22.95 14.23
N LYS A 406 5.39 23.29 14.43
CA LYS A 406 4.44 22.39 15.08
C LYS A 406 4.28 21.13 14.24
N ASP A 407 4.42 19.97 14.87
CA ASP A 407 4.17 18.67 14.23
C ASP A 407 2.76 18.65 13.63
N LEU A 408 2.68 18.58 12.29
CA LEU A 408 1.41 18.62 11.56
C LEU A 408 0.46 17.48 11.94
N ALA A 409 1.01 16.32 12.29
CA ALA A 409 0.23 15.16 12.72
C ALA A 409 -0.42 15.33 14.11
N CYS A 410 0.03 16.30 14.89
CA CYS A 410 -0.44 16.58 16.27
C CYS A 410 -1.15 17.94 16.38
N GLN A 411 -1.38 18.69 15.30
CA GLN A 411 -2.09 19.97 15.32
C GLN A 411 -3.60 19.74 15.49
N GLN A 412 -4.06 19.73 16.74
CA GLN A 412 -5.44 19.37 17.07
C GLN A 412 -6.48 20.25 16.37
N ASP A 413 -6.22 21.56 16.24
CA ASP A 413 -7.14 22.48 15.55
C ASP A 413 -7.38 22.08 14.08
N LEU A 414 -6.33 21.69 13.37
CA LEU A 414 -6.41 21.22 11.98
C LEU A 414 -7.12 19.85 11.89
N ILE A 415 -6.85 18.98 12.85
CA ILE A 415 -7.49 17.65 12.94
C ILE A 415 -8.99 17.83 13.18
N ASP A 416 -9.40 18.68 14.11
CA ASP A 416 -10.80 18.93 14.45
C ASP A 416 -11.54 19.61 13.29
N GLU A 417 -10.86 20.51 12.59
CA GLU A 417 -11.40 21.13 11.37
C GLU A 417 -11.61 20.10 10.27
N ALA A 418 -10.61 19.26 10.01
CA ALA A 418 -10.69 18.20 9.01
C ALA A 418 -11.83 17.21 9.33
N ASP A 419 -11.93 16.74 10.57
CA ASP A 419 -13.01 15.85 11.02
C ASP A 419 -14.39 16.48 10.81
N ARG A 420 -14.54 17.77 11.16
CA ARG A 420 -15.79 18.51 10.96
C ARG A 420 -16.16 18.60 9.48
N GLN A 421 -15.21 18.95 8.61
CA GLN A 421 -15.42 19.03 7.16
C GLN A 421 -15.80 17.68 6.56
N ILE A 422 -15.09 16.61 6.92
CA ILE A 422 -15.35 15.25 6.45
C ILE A 422 -16.76 14.82 6.86
N LEU A 423 -17.12 14.97 8.12
CA LEU A 423 -18.39 14.51 8.65
C LEU A 423 -19.59 15.39 8.25
N GLN A 424 -19.35 16.66 7.95
CA GLN A 424 -20.36 17.54 7.35
C GLN A 424 -20.66 17.12 5.91
N ARG A 425 -19.62 16.82 5.14
CA ARG A 425 -19.74 16.42 3.74
C ARG A 425 -20.27 14.98 3.59
N PHE A 426 -19.83 14.08 4.46
CA PHE A 426 -20.16 12.66 4.46
C PHE A 426 -20.76 12.20 5.78
N PRO A 427 -22.01 12.61 6.12
CA PRO A 427 -22.63 12.29 7.40
C PRO A 427 -22.71 10.79 7.71
N ARG A 428 -22.78 9.95 6.67
CA ARG A 428 -22.83 8.49 6.79
C ARG A 428 -21.57 7.90 7.50
N LEU A 429 -20.44 8.59 7.41
CA LEU A 429 -19.18 8.15 8.05
C LEU A 429 -19.20 8.27 9.58
N LYS A 430 -20.19 8.98 10.17
CA LYS A 430 -20.39 8.99 11.63
C LYS A 430 -20.80 7.61 12.16
N ASP A 431 -21.48 6.82 11.34
CA ASP A 431 -22.05 5.53 11.70
C ASP A 431 -21.07 4.38 11.36
N GLN A 432 -19.82 4.54 11.78
CA GLN A 432 -18.82 3.46 11.59
C GLN A 432 -19.25 2.21 12.34
N PRO A 433 -19.17 1.02 11.72
CA PRO A 433 -19.48 -0.22 12.39
C PRO A 433 -18.42 -0.54 13.45
N VAL A 434 -18.84 -1.05 14.58
CA VAL A 434 -17.96 -1.73 15.52
C VAL A 434 -17.76 -3.15 15.00
N TRP A 435 -16.66 -3.40 14.32
CA TRP A 435 -16.40 -4.69 13.66
C TRP A 435 -16.05 -5.82 14.64
N ASN A 436 -15.37 -5.48 15.74
CA ASN A 436 -15.04 -6.41 16.80
C ASN A 436 -15.00 -5.70 18.17
N LYS A 437 -15.95 -6.02 19.03
CA LYS A 437 -15.99 -5.47 20.40
C LYS A 437 -14.87 -5.97 21.31
N ALA A 438 -14.29 -7.12 20.95
CA ALA A 438 -13.20 -7.76 21.68
C ALA A 438 -11.82 -7.44 21.08
N PHE A 439 -11.73 -6.43 20.18
CA PHE A 439 -10.45 -6.09 19.55
C PHE A 439 -9.39 -5.73 20.57
N VAL A 440 -8.24 -6.38 20.44
CA VAL A 440 -7.02 -6.11 21.22
C VAL A 440 -5.84 -6.02 20.25
N PRO A 441 -4.97 -5.01 20.35
CA PRO A 441 -3.73 -4.97 19.60
C PRO A 441 -2.89 -6.24 19.74
N LEU A 442 -2.17 -6.63 18.69
CA LEU A 442 -1.48 -7.93 18.64
C LEU A 442 -0.55 -8.17 19.84
N LEU A 443 0.23 -7.17 20.24
CA LEU A 443 1.21 -7.29 21.33
C LEU A 443 0.62 -7.12 22.75
N GLU A 444 -0.64 -6.77 22.85
CA GLU A 444 -1.37 -6.79 24.13
C GLU A 444 -1.97 -8.18 24.40
N GLN A 445 -1.91 -9.08 23.40
CA GLN A 445 -2.32 -10.46 23.55
C GLN A 445 -1.31 -11.23 24.42
N LYS A 446 -1.80 -12.00 25.39
CA LYS A 446 -0.96 -12.87 26.23
C LYS A 446 -0.19 -13.88 25.38
N GLY A 447 1.06 -14.14 25.73
CA GLY A 447 1.93 -15.10 25.04
C GLY A 447 2.65 -14.56 23.82
N LEU A 448 2.49 -13.27 23.49
CA LEU A 448 3.25 -12.59 22.42
C LEU A 448 4.07 -11.45 23.02
N ALA A 449 5.29 -11.31 22.51
CA ALA A 449 6.22 -10.24 22.90
C ALA A 449 7.04 -9.74 21.69
N SER A 450 7.67 -8.59 21.83
CA SER A 450 8.64 -8.11 20.85
C SER A 450 9.70 -7.25 21.52
N SER A 451 10.94 -7.38 21.05
CA SER A 451 12.05 -6.47 21.37
C SER A 451 12.25 -5.39 20.31
N ASP A 452 11.46 -5.39 19.24
CA ASP A 452 11.57 -4.41 18.18
C ASP A 452 11.19 -3.02 18.67
N ALA A 453 12.01 -2.01 18.37
CA ALA A 453 11.74 -0.61 18.71
C ALA A 453 10.46 -0.09 18.04
N VAL A 454 10.18 -0.56 16.81
CA VAL A 454 8.97 -0.24 16.06
C VAL A 454 8.24 -1.52 15.69
N THR A 455 6.96 -1.57 16.03
CA THR A 455 6.04 -2.66 15.74
C THR A 455 4.78 -2.12 15.05
N PRO A 456 3.91 -2.95 14.49
CA PRO A 456 2.60 -2.49 13.99
C PRO A 456 1.76 -1.80 15.08
N CYS A 457 1.97 -2.16 16.36
CA CYS A 457 1.23 -1.61 17.50
C CYS A 457 1.90 -0.38 18.13
N THR A 458 3.11 0.00 17.74
CA THR A 458 3.79 1.20 18.27
C THR A 458 2.97 2.44 17.89
N PRO A 459 2.61 3.32 18.85
CA PRO A 459 1.82 4.51 18.58
C PRO A 459 2.67 5.56 17.85
N LEU A 460 2.68 5.51 16.53
CA LEU A 460 3.32 6.49 15.66
C LEU A 460 2.28 7.33 14.94
N SER A 461 2.68 8.54 14.51
CA SER A 461 1.89 9.36 13.61
C SER A 461 1.61 8.63 12.28
N PRO A 462 0.51 8.91 11.59
CA PRO A 462 0.37 8.50 10.19
C PRO A 462 1.38 9.26 9.29
N TYR A 463 1.54 8.81 8.05
CA TYR A 463 2.15 9.65 7.02
C TYR A 463 1.35 10.94 6.86
N MET A 464 2.04 12.08 6.80
CA MET A 464 1.44 13.39 6.66
C MET A 464 2.08 14.13 5.47
N LEU A 465 1.81 13.60 4.27
CA LEU A 465 2.41 14.04 3.00
C LEU A 465 1.35 14.65 2.09
N HIS A 466 1.67 15.77 1.46
CA HIS A 466 0.84 16.34 0.40
C HIS A 466 0.81 15.38 -0.80
N ARG A 467 -0.39 15.13 -1.34
CA ARG A 467 -0.63 14.12 -2.38
C ARG A 467 -0.11 12.72 -2.01
N PHE A 468 0.12 12.47 -0.72
CA PHE A 468 0.76 11.25 -0.19
C PHE A 468 2.20 11.05 -0.70
N MET A 469 2.88 12.13 -1.12
CA MET A 469 4.21 12.06 -1.71
C MET A 469 5.23 13.03 -1.13
N VAL A 470 4.88 14.27 -0.81
CA VAL A 470 5.90 15.27 -0.44
C VAL A 470 5.60 15.94 0.91
N PRO A 471 6.66 16.28 1.67
CA PRO A 471 6.53 17.05 2.90
C PRO A 471 5.95 18.45 2.64
N VAL A 472 5.28 19.01 3.65
CA VAL A 472 4.73 20.38 3.61
C VAL A 472 5.43 21.33 4.57
N SER A 473 6.63 21.00 5.04
CA SER A 473 7.46 21.93 5.82
C SER A 473 8.12 22.96 4.92
N PRO A 474 8.35 24.20 5.38
CA PRO A 474 9.00 25.26 4.60
C PRO A 474 10.39 24.86 4.09
N ARG A 475 11.15 24.08 4.87
CA ARG A 475 12.45 23.54 4.50
C ARG A 475 12.37 22.72 3.21
N PHE A 476 11.51 21.69 3.20
CA PHE A 476 11.42 20.76 2.08
C PHE A 476 10.65 21.30 0.88
N LEU A 477 9.70 22.22 1.10
CA LEU A 477 9.05 22.95 0.00
C LEU A 477 10.03 23.87 -0.74
N ARG A 478 11.02 24.42 -0.03
CA ARG A 478 12.08 25.25 -0.63
C ARG A 478 13.12 24.40 -1.35
N ALA A 479 13.68 23.39 -0.66
CA ALA A 479 14.74 22.54 -1.19
C ALA A 479 14.25 21.65 -2.35
N ARG A 480 13.01 21.15 -2.29
CA ARG A 480 12.44 20.16 -3.24
C ARG A 480 13.40 19.02 -3.54
N ASP A 481 13.91 18.44 -2.49
CA ASP A 481 14.98 17.45 -2.55
C ASP A 481 14.57 16.07 -2.02
N VAL A 482 13.30 15.89 -1.63
CA VAL A 482 12.77 14.60 -1.19
C VAL A 482 11.34 14.38 -1.65
N ALA A 483 11.05 13.12 -2.01
CA ALA A 483 9.71 12.61 -2.26
C ALA A 483 9.57 11.15 -1.83
N PHE A 484 8.34 10.76 -1.50
CA PHE A 484 7.96 9.40 -1.16
C PHE A 484 6.99 8.88 -2.22
N VAL A 485 7.25 7.72 -2.81
CA VAL A 485 6.33 7.08 -3.75
C VAL A 485 5.93 5.71 -3.25
N GLY A 486 4.66 5.33 -3.44
CA GLY A 486 4.17 4.07 -2.92
C GLY A 486 3.98 4.04 -1.40
N ALA A 487 3.90 5.21 -0.73
CA ALA A 487 3.38 5.33 0.63
C ALA A 487 1.84 5.29 0.65
N VAL A 488 1.24 4.62 -0.31
CA VAL A 488 -0.19 4.45 -0.54
C VAL A 488 -0.47 3.06 -1.07
N SER A 489 -1.61 2.49 -0.70
CA SER A 489 -2.06 1.18 -1.20
C SER A 489 -3.41 1.32 -1.89
N ASN A 490 -3.53 0.81 -3.13
CA ASN A 490 -4.79 0.70 -3.86
C ASN A 490 -4.71 -0.44 -4.88
N PHE A 491 -5.81 -0.78 -5.56
CA PHE A 491 -5.79 -1.84 -6.57
C PHE A 491 -5.14 -1.41 -7.88
N SER A 492 -5.20 -0.12 -8.22
CA SER A 492 -4.60 0.45 -9.43
C SER A 492 -3.13 0.87 -9.16
N ASN A 493 -2.38 0.05 -8.42
CA ASN A 493 -1.02 0.36 -7.95
C ASN A 493 -0.08 0.77 -9.09
N VAL A 494 -0.14 0.09 -10.24
CA VAL A 494 0.80 0.31 -11.33
C VAL A 494 0.54 1.62 -12.05
N LEU A 495 -0.76 1.95 -12.26
CA LEU A 495 -1.17 3.26 -12.79
C LEU A 495 -0.78 4.38 -11.84
N THR A 496 -1.00 4.15 -10.53
CA THR A 496 -0.60 5.10 -9.49
C THR A 496 0.92 5.30 -9.48
N ALA A 497 1.71 4.23 -9.61
CA ALA A 497 3.17 4.30 -9.66
C ALA A 497 3.67 5.13 -10.85
N HIS A 498 3.06 4.95 -12.02
CA HIS A 498 3.36 5.72 -13.22
C HIS A 498 3.09 7.23 -13.02
N LEU A 499 1.89 7.56 -12.53
CA LEU A 499 1.49 8.96 -12.31
C LEU A 499 2.24 9.63 -11.15
N GLN A 500 2.47 8.93 -10.04
CA GLN A 500 3.29 9.44 -8.95
C GLN A 500 4.72 9.73 -9.41
N GLY A 501 5.31 8.83 -10.22
CA GLY A 501 6.63 9.04 -10.77
C GLY A 501 6.71 10.29 -11.65
N LEU A 502 5.75 10.49 -12.56
CA LEU A 502 5.69 11.70 -13.41
C LEU A 502 5.46 12.96 -12.58
N TRP A 503 4.54 12.89 -11.59
CA TRP A 503 4.26 14.02 -10.71
C TRP A 503 5.51 14.42 -9.91
N VAL A 504 6.25 13.47 -9.35
CA VAL A 504 7.50 13.73 -8.61
C VAL A 504 8.59 14.31 -9.53
N GLY A 505 8.73 13.77 -10.74
CA GLY A 505 9.64 14.35 -11.72
C GLY A 505 9.29 15.82 -12.07
N ALA A 506 8.01 16.09 -12.31
CA ALA A 506 7.52 17.45 -12.55
C ALA A 506 7.68 18.36 -11.32
N TYR A 507 7.49 17.83 -10.10
CA TYR A 507 7.73 18.54 -8.84
C TYR A 507 9.18 18.98 -8.69
N PHE A 508 10.12 18.09 -8.91
CA PHE A 508 11.55 18.41 -8.83
C PHE A 508 12.00 19.37 -9.93
N ALA A 509 11.38 19.30 -11.10
CA ALA A 509 11.62 20.24 -12.18
C ALA A 509 10.95 21.62 -11.98
N GLY A 510 10.10 21.78 -10.96
CA GLY A 510 9.30 22.99 -10.77
C GLY A 510 8.24 23.21 -11.86
N ARG A 511 7.76 22.15 -12.50
CA ARG A 511 6.86 22.16 -13.67
C ARG A 511 5.44 21.68 -13.39
N LEU A 512 5.03 21.65 -12.11
CA LEU A 512 3.63 21.44 -11.74
C LEU A 512 2.78 22.67 -12.13
N ALA A 513 1.45 22.50 -12.17
CA ALA A 513 0.54 23.63 -12.35
C ALA A 513 0.67 24.61 -11.17
N ALA A 514 0.57 25.91 -11.44
CA ALA A 514 0.77 26.97 -10.44
C ALA A 514 -0.17 26.87 -9.22
N THR A 515 -1.29 26.15 -9.36
CA THR A 515 -2.27 25.94 -8.29
C THR A 515 -1.90 24.78 -7.35
N ALA A 516 -0.88 23.98 -7.68
CA ALA A 516 -0.56 22.76 -6.92
C ALA A 516 0.44 23.03 -5.79
N LEU A 517 1.49 23.81 -6.05
CA LEU A 517 2.56 24.11 -5.07
C LEU A 517 3.28 25.43 -5.46
N PRO A 518 3.95 26.12 -4.49
CA PRO A 518 4.70 27.32 -4.78
C PRO A 518 5.75 27.10 -5.88
N PRO A 519 6.13 28.14 -6.65
CA PRO A 519 7.24 28.08 -7.60
C PRO A 519 8.55 27.65 -6.90
N ALA A 520 9.43 26.94 -7.63
CA ALA A 520 10.74 26.55 -7.11
C ALA A 520 11.58 27.78 -6.78
N GLY A 521 12.27 27.77 -5.64
CA GLY A 521 13.15 28.87 -5.21
C GLY A 521 12.44 30.11 -4.65
N ALA A 522 11.12 30.17 -4.65
CA ALA A 522 10.41 31.24 -3.98
C ALA A 522 10.53 31.11 -2.45
N PRO A 523 10.85 32.17 -1.71
CA PRO A 523 10.81 32.13 -0.25
C PRO A 523 9.36 31.90 0.20
N PRO A 524 9.14 31.17 1.31
CA PRO A 524 7.80 30.95 1.85
C PRO A 524 7.11 32.24 2.28
N GLU A 525 7.89 33.27 2.59
CA GLU A 525 7.45 34.63 2.92
C GLU A 525 7.39 35.46 1.64
N GLY A 526 6.21 35.58 1.04
CA GLY A 526 5.98 36.49 -0.10
C GLY A 526 5.60 35.83 -1.44
N ALA A 527 5.55 34.52 -1.55
CA ALA A 527 4.91 33.87 -2.68
C ALA A 527 3.43 33.62 -2.34
N ASP A 528 2.54 33.82 -3.31
CA ASP A 528 1.07 33.68 -3.23
C ASP A 528 0.56 32.26 -2.88
N VAL A 529 1.37 31.41 -2.23
CA VAL A 529 0.96 30.08 -1.77
C VAL A 529 0.65 30.14 -0.29
N ASP A 530 -0.61 29.97 0.01
CA ASP A 530 -1.10 29.81 1.36
C ASP A 530 -0.63 28.48 1.94
N LEU A 531 0.52 28.51 2.65
CA LEU A 531 1.10 27.35 3.33
C LEU A 531 0.08 26.72 4.31
N ASP A 532 -0.75 27.54 4.93
CA ASP A 532 -1.79 27.07 5.84
C ASP A 532 -2.90 26.34 5.09
N ALA A 533 -3.26 26.77 3.88
CA ALA A 533 -4.19 26.03 3.01
C ALA A 533 -3.61 24.68 2.60
N LEU A 534 -2.32 24.64 2.25
CA LEU A 534 -1.63 23.39 1.89
C LEU A 534 -1.58 22.41 3.07
N ARG A 535 -1.30 22.90 4.27
CA ARG A 535 -1.32 22.11 5.51
C ARG A 535 -2.72 21.59 5.84
N ARG A 536 -3.75 22.45 5.76
CA ARG A 536 -5.16 22.08 5.95
C ARG A 536 -5.56 20.98 4.97
N GLU A 537 -5.25 21.13 3.67
CA GLU A 537 -5.56 20.11 2.66
C GLU A 537 -4.84 18.79 2.96
N THR A 538 -3.58 18.84 3.34
CA THR A 538 -2.77 17.66 3.67
C THR A 538 -3.37 16.91 4.87
N VAL A 539 -3.71 17.61 5.93
CA VAL A 539 -4.37 17.02 7.10
C VAL A 539 -5.73 16.46 6.73
N LEU A 540 -6.53 17.20 5.96
CA LEU A 540 -7.86 16.77 5.52
C LEU A 540 -7.80 15.46 4.73
N HIS A 541 -6.88 15.35 3.76
CA HIS A 541 -6.74 14.14 2.94
C HIS A 541 -6.26 12.95 3.77
N ASN A 542 -5.30 13.14 4.66
CA ASN A 542 -4.80 12.05 5.50
C ASN A 542 -5.81 11.66 6.60
N ARG A 543 -6.52 12.62 7.18
CA ARG A 543 -7.53 12.37 8.21
C ARG A 543 -8.77 11.64 7.67
N PHE A 544 -9.09 11.84 6.38
CA PHE A 544 -10.23 11.19 5.72
C PHE A 544 -10.23 9.68 5.90
N GLY A 545 -9.06 9.03 5.81
CA GLY A 545 -8.94 7.58 5.95
C GLY A 545 -9.45 7.03 7.28
N ARG A 546 -9.28 7.77 8.37
CA ARG A 546 -9.79 7.36 9.69
C ARG A 546 -11.32 7.18 9.69
N TRP A 547 -12.02 7.99 8.94
CA TRP A 547 -13.47 7.94 8.84
C TRP A 547 -13.95 6.97 7.77
N ARG A 548 -13.25 6.92 6.64
CA ARG A 548 -13.67 6.11 5.48
C ARG A 548 -13.23 4.65 5.57
N TYR A 549 -12.03 4.39 6.09
CA TYR A 549 -11.38 3.09 6.12
C TYR A 549 -10.86 2.78 7.54
N PRO A 550 -11.76 2.60 8.53
CA PRO A 550 -11.39 2.58 9.95
C PRO A 550 -10.44 1.45 10.32
N VAL A 551 -10.43 0.32 9.61
CA VAL A 551 -9.55 -0.82 9.86
C VAL A 551 -8.24 -0.69 9.08
N ASP A 552 -8.31 -0.37 7.80
CA ASP A 552 -7.13 -0.35 6.92
C ASP A 552 -6.26 0.90 7.15
N TRP A 553 -6.87 2.07 6.98
CA TRP A 553 -6.17 3.35 7.12
C TRP A 553 -6.32 3.95 8.52
N GLY A 554 -7.47 3.77 9.15
CA GLY A 554 -7.76 4.35 10.46
C GLY A 554 -6.91 3.80 11.60
N THR A 555 -6.51 2.53 11.51
CA THR A 555 -5.54 1.89 12.42
C THR A 555 -4.14 1.79 11.79
N GLY A 556 -4.04 1.98 10.48
CA GLY A 556 -2.79 1.98 9.72
C GLY A 556 -2.10 3.35 9.71
N ARG A 557 -0.91 3.39 9.13
CA ARG A 557 -0.09 4.61 9.02
C ARG A 557 -0.12 5.24 7.64
N ALA A 558 -0.51 4.48 6.62
CA ALA A 558 -0.50 4.89 5.21
C ALA A 558 -1.90 4.84 4.60
N PRO A 559 -2.18 5.69 3.60
CA PRO A 559 -3.41 5.65 2.83
C PRO A 559 -3.67 4.27 2.21
N SER A 560 -4.93 3.82 2.31
CA SER A 560 -5.38 2.53 1.78
C SER A 560 -6.81 2.69 1.27
N PHE A 561 -7.01 2.64 -0.06
CA PHE A 561 -8.30 2.89 -0.69
C PHE A 561 -8.48 2.12 -2.00
N ILE A 562 -9.73 1.96 -2.45
CA ILE A 562 -10.10 1.25 -3.69
C ILE A 562 -10.84 2.19 -4.63
N PHE A 563 -12.09 2.53 -4.34
CA PHE A 563 -12.95 3.36 -5.19
C PHE A 563 -12.50 4.83 -5.30
N ASP A 564 -11.53 5.23 -4.52
CA ASP A 564 -10.94 6.57 -4.53
C ASP A 564 -9.70 6.66 -5.44
N ALA A 565 -9.32 5.54 -6.12
CA ALA A 565 -8.11 5.47 -6.95
C ALA A 565 -8.23 6.33 -8.21
N VAL A 566 -9.33 6.23 -8.98
CA VAL A 566 -9.55 7.07 -10.18
C VAL A 566 -9.61 8.55 -9.79
N PRO A 567 -10.38 8.99 -8.78
CA PRO A 567 -10.32 10.37 -8.29
C PRO A 567 -8.92 10.83 -7.83
N TYR A 568 -8.11 9.93 -7.27
CA TYR A 568 -6.73 10.25 -6.90
C TYR A 568 -5.85 10.48 -8.13
N MET A 569 -5.97 9.63 -9.15
CA MET A 569 -5.27 9.82 -10.42
C MET A 569 -5.70 11.13 -11.11
N ASP A 570 -6.99 11.48 -11.06
CA ASP A 570 -7.51 12.76 -11.56
C ASP A 570 -6.85 13.96 -10.85
N LEU A 571 -6.66 13.85 -9.53
CA LEU A 571 -5.99 14.87 -8.72
C LEU A 571 -4.54 15.08 -9.18
N LEU A 572 -3.80 13.99 -9.42
CA LEU A 572 -2.43 14.06 -9.92
C LEU A 572 -2.36 14.64 -11.35
N LEU A 573 -3.29 14.24 -12.23
CA LEU A 573 -3.36 14.80 -13.59
C LEU A 573 -3.62 16.31 -13.56
N ARG A 574 -4.52 16.80 -12.71
CA ARG A 574 -4.75 18.24 -12.57
C ARG A 574 -3.53 18.99 -12.08
N ASP A 575 -2.80 18.45 -11.12
CA ASP A 575 -1.54 19.03 -10.65
C ASP A 575 -0.48 19.07 -11.76
N LEU A 576 -0.46 18.10 -12.67
CA LEU A 576 0.36 18.09 -13.89
C LEU A 576 -0.18 19.07 -14.97
N GLY A 577 -1.37 19.63 -14.74
CA GLY A 577 -2.07 20.50 -15.67
C GLY A 577 -2.72 19.74 -16.83
N LEU A 578 -2.97 18.45 -16.69
CA LEU A 578 -3.63 17.61 -17.69
C LEU A 578 -5.12 17.46 -17.41
N ASP A 579 -5.87 17.11 -18.45
CA ASP A 579 -7.30 16.81 -18.32
C ASP A 579 -7.48 15.45 -17.63
N PRO A 580 -8.28 15.37 -16.54
CA PRO A 580 -8.62 14.10 -15.90
C PRO A 580 -9.58 13.23 -16.75
N HIS A 581 -10.32 13.83 -17.70
CA HIS A 581 -11.24 13.13 -18.58
C HIS A 581 -10.47 12.54 -19.77
N ARG A 582 -10.16 11.24 -19.71
CA ARG A 582 -9.28 10.59 -20.66
C ARG A 582 -10.02 9.79 -21.75
N LYS A 583 -11.35 9.60 -21.60
CA LYS A 583 -12.13 8.82 -22.55
C LYS A 583 -12.84 9.69 -23.59
N LYS A 584 -13.10 9.12 -24.76
CA LYS A 584 -13.78 9.82 -25.85
C LYS A 584 -15.30 9.78 -25.65
N GLY A 585 -15.88 10.93 -25.34
CA GLY A 585 -17.33 11.12 -25.19
C GLY A 585 -17.86 10.87 -23.77
N ALA A 586 -18.89 11.65 -23.40
CA ALA A 586 -19.42 11.69 -22.04
C ALA A 586 -19.95 10.33 -21.52
N PHE A 587 -20.53 9.50 -22.38
CA PHE A 587 -21.03 8.18 -21.97
C PHE A 587 -19.88 7.24 -21.59
N ALA A 588 -18.83 7.15 -22.43
CA ALA A 588 -17.66 6.33 -22.13
C ALA A 588 -16.94 6.84 -20.89
N GLU A 589 -16.83 8.18 -20.72
CA GLU A 589 -16.23 8.83 -19.56
C GLU A 589 -16.92 8.41 -18.25
N MET A 590 -18.23 8.33 -18.23
CA MET A 590 -19.00 7.97 -17.04
C MET A 590 -19.04 6.46 -16.78
N PHE A 591 -19.21 5.63 -17.81
CA PHE A 591 -19.64 4.24 -17.66
C PHE A 591 -18.64 3.19 -18.15
N SER A 592 -17.56 3.59 -18.83
CA SER A 592 -16.47 2.66 -19.17
C SER A 592 -15.38 2.67 -18.09
N PRO A 593 -14.85 1.51 -17.68
CA PRO A 593 -13.79 1.46 -16.69
C PRO A 593 -12.52 2.11 -17.23
N TYR A 594 -11.83 2.82 -16.39
CA TYR A 594 -10.48 3.31 -16.66
C TYR A 594 -9.48 2.16 -16.61
N GLY A 595 -8.47 2.22 -17.48
CA GLY A 595 -7.42 1.21 -17.57
C GLY A 595 -6.10 1.79 -18.04
N PRO A 596 -5.04 0.97 -18.16
CA PRO A 596 -3.73 1.42 -18.62
C PRO A 596 -3.78 2.17 -19.95
N GLU A 597 -4.68 1.77 -20.85
CA GLU A 597 -4.86 2.39 -22.16
C GLU A 597 -5.24 3.86 -22.11
N ASP A 598 -5.94 4.30 -21.07
CA ASP A 598 -6.39 5.69 -20.90
C ASP A 598 -5.23 6.62 -20.47
N TYR A 599 -4.20 6.07 -19.88
CA TYR A 599 -3.03 6.82 -19.38
C TYR A 599 -1.79 6.66 -20.25
N ARG A 600 -1.88 5.93 -21.37
CA ARG A 600 -0.74 5.59 -22.23
C ARG A 600 0.04 6.80 -22.73
N ASP A 601 -0.67 7.85 -23.10
CA ASP A 601 -0.06 9.04 -23.70
C ASP A 601 0.19 10.19 -22.70
N VAL A 602 0.04 9.95 -21.39
CA VAL A 602 0.18 10.99 -20.36
C VAL A 602 1.53 11.70 -20.40
N ASN A 603 2.62 10.97 -20.63
CA ASN A 603 3.96 11.56 -20.77
C ASN A 603 4.05 12.51 -21.96
N LYS A 604 3.53 12.10 -23.13
CA LYS A 604 3.50 12.93 -24.35
C LYS A 604 2.64 14.18 -24.16
N ASP A 605 1.46 14.00 -23.56
CA ASP A 605 0.53 15.11 -23.29
C ASP A 605 1.19 16.15 -22.37
N TRP A 606 1.90 15.65 -21.33
CA TRP A 606 2.61 16.53 -20.38
C TRP A 606 3.76 17.25 -21.07
N GLU A 607 4.58 16.56 -21.87
CA GLU A 607 5.69 17.16 -22.63
C GLU A 607 5.19 18.23 -23.60
N ALA A 608 4.15 17.92 -24.40
CA ALA A 608 3.53 18.86 -25.31
C ALA A 608 3.03 20.14 -24.59
N LYS A 609 2.46 19.97 -23.38
CA LYS A 609 2.01 21.08 -22.56
C LYS A 609 3.16 21.90 -21.99
N GLN A 610 4.30 21.30 -21.65
CA GLN A 610 5.48 22.04 -21.20
C GLN A 610 6.11 22.82 -22.35
N ALA A 611 6.14 22.25 -23.56
CA ALA A 611 6.64 22.94 -24.75
C ALA A 611 5.79 24.14 -25.20
N ALA A 612 4.51 24.16 -24.82
CA ALA A 612 3.57 25.25 -25.11
C ALA A 612 3.59 26.42 -24.10
N LYS A 613 4.31 26.29 -22.99
CA LYS A 613 4.54 27.32 -21.97
C LYS A 613 5.79 28.14 -22.27
#